data_b309b060b3d75a23a5620283de3ecd8c
#
_entry.id   b309b060b3d75a23a5620283de3ecd8c
#
_cell.length_a   1.000
_cell.length_b   1.000
_cell.length_c   1.000
_cell.angle_alpha   90.00
_cell.angle_beta   90.00
_cell.angle_gamma   90.00
#
_symmetry.space_group_name_H-M   'P 1'
#
loop_
_entity.id
_entity.type
_entity.pdbx_description
1 polymer ?
#
loop_
_entity_poly.entity_id
_entity_poly.type
_entity_poly.pdbx_seq_one_letter_code
_entity_poly.pdbx_strand_id
1 'polypeptide(L)'
;MPDLTTPEVKKLLAFRGYGNPSGRFWFVGMEEGGGDFESLQIRADEFANLEDIATSHAKFESHDMSKSISTWRIMSAIVGRISGTENWWETACTTNYQMNRLGRLNDETYLTEILPLPKRSLSDWPYGNFFDSPKSYFEQIFPAQLASLRLEYSESKSKPEFVFCYGKKYWPFHKKIFESIDFESALDDRILWGQNHSTIFVLTNFFGYGWTGFGENFVEKLCQFVLSKS
;
A
#
# COMPACT_ATOMS: atom_id res chain seq x y z
N MET A 1 18.35 -24.37 -3.75
CA MET A 1 16.98 -24.05 -3.32
C MET A 1 16.12 -24.23 -4.56
N PRO A 2 14.87 -24.70 -4.46
CA PRO A 2 13.99 -24.69 -5.60
C PRO A 2 13.81 -23.23 -6.07
N ASP A 3 13.85 -23.01 -7.37
CA ASP A 3 13.71 -21.70 -7.97
C ASP A 3 12.26 -21.51 -8.43
N LEU A 4 11.77 -20.28 -8.37
CA LEU A 4 10.48 -19.93 -8.97
C LEU A 4 10.50 -20.26 -10.47
N THR A 5 9.37 -20.69 -10.99
CA THR A 5 9.16 -20.89 -12.43
C THR A 5 8.66 -19.63 -13.12
N THR A 6 8.80 -19.56 -14.43
CA THR A 6 8.27 -18.41 -15.22
C THR A 6 6.74 -18.21 -15.04
N PRO A 7 5.87 -19.24 -14.99
CA PRO A 7 4.46 -19.06 -14.68
C PRO A 7 4.20 -18.46 -13.30
N GLU A 8 4.93 -18.89 -12.26
CA GLU A 8 4.81 -18.37 -10.90
C GLU A 8 5.19 -16.89 -10.83
N VAL A 9 6.31 -16.50 -11.44
CA VAL A 9 6.72 -15.09 -11.48
C VAL A 9 5.70 -14.24 -12.26
N LYS A 10 5.13 -14.74 -13.36
CA LYS A 10 4.06 -14.03 -14.07
C LYS A 10 2.82 -13.82 -13.20
N LYS A 11 2.47 -14.79 -12.36
CA LYS A 11 1.34 -14.69 -11.44
C LYS A 11 1.61 -13.66 -10.34
N LEU A 12 2.82 -13.67 -9.76
CA LEU A 12 3.24 -12.64 -8.81
C LEU A 12 3.22 -11.23 -9.44
N LEU A 13 3.66 -11.09 -10.68
CA LEU A 13 3.63 -9.81 -11.41
C LEU A 13 2.21 -9.31 -11.71
N ALA A 14 1.24 -10.20 -11.77
CA ALA A 14 -0.17 -9.86 -12.01
C ALA A 14 -0.91 -9.45 -10.72
N PHE A 15 -0.28 -9.55 -9.56
CA PHE A 15 -0.88 -9.18 -8.28
C PHE A 15 -1.11 -7.66 -8.21
N ARG A 16 -2.32 -7.26 -7.83
CA ARG A 16 -2.77 -5.86 -7.81
C ARG A 16 -2.84 -5.28 -6.40
N GLY A 17 -2.98 -6.13 -5.38
CA GLY A 17 -3.08 -5.69 -4.00
C GLY A 17 -4.20 -6.35 -3.22
N TYR A 18 -4.60 -5.70 -2.13
CA TYR A 18 -5.60 -6.20 -1.19
C TYR A 18 -6.75 -5.22 -1.05
N GLY A 19 -7.96 -5.75 -0.93
CA GLY A 19 -9.14 -4.96 -0.60
C GLY A 19 -9.92 -4.46 -1.80
N ASN A 20 -10.57 -3.33 -1.65
CA ASN A 20 -11.56 -2.82 -2.57
C ASN A 20 -11.04 -1.65 -3.42
N PRO A 21 -10.76 -1.82 -4.73
CA PRO A 21 -10.35 -0.71 -5.59
C PRO A 21 -11.39 0.42 -5.73
N SER A 22 -12.64 0.17 -5.36
CA SER A 22 -13.69 1.20 -5.27
C SER A 22 -13.89 1.72 -3.84
N GLY A 23 -12.98 1.36 -2.93
CA GLY A 23 -12.99 1.81 -1.54
C GLY A 23 -12.63 3.28 -1.39
N ARG A 24 -13.04 3.83 -0.28
CA ARG A 24 -12.87 5.24 0.09
C ARG A 24 -11.41 5.65 0.24
N PHE A 25 -10.55 4.72 0.71
CA PHE A 25 -9.14 4.95 1.02
C PHE A 25 -8.23 4.07 0.17
N TRP A 26 -7.31 4.67 -0.55
CA TRP A 26 -6.21 3.96 -1.20
C TRP A 26 -4.91 4.20 -0.46
N PHE A 27 -4.16 3.13 -0.24
CA PHE A 27 -2.79 3.16 0.27
C PHE A 27 -1.85 2.58 -0.78
N VAL A 28 -0.96 3.42 -1.30
CA VAL A 28 -0.07 3.07 -2.40
C VAL A 28 1.37 3.08 -1.89
N GLY A 29 1.97 1.92 -1.78
CA GLY A 29 3.38 1.75 -1.44
C GLY A 29 4.27 1.54 -2.65
N MET A 30 5.51 1.14 -2.41
CA MET A 30 6.47 0.85 -3.47
C MET A 30 6.57 -0.64 -3.77
N GLU A 31 6.79 -1.44 -2.75
CA GLU A 31 6.95 -2.89 -2.81
C GLU A 31 6.49 -3.51 -1.51
N GLU A 32 5.80 -4.63 -1.58
CA GLU A 32 5.38 -5.36 -0.40
C GLU A 32 6.57 -6.00 0.33
N GLY A 33 6.51 -6.01 1.65
CA GLY A 33 7.42 -6.79 2.50
C GLY A 33 7.09 -8.29 2.42
N GLY A 34 8.04 -9.13 2.84
CA GLY A 34 7.95 -10.58 2.69
C GLY A 34 8.80 -11.07 1.52
N GLY A 35 8.65 -12.31 1.07
CA GLY A 35 9.38 -12.82 -0.10
C GLY A 35 10.50 -13.78 0.27
N ASP A 36 10.42 -14.45 1.45
CA ASP A 36 11.06 -15.75 1.57
C ASP A 36 10.44 -16.74 0.57
N PHE A 37 11.18 -17.78 0.22
CA PHE A 37 10.77 -18.69 -0.84
C PHE A 37 9.39 -19.32 -0.59
N GLU A 38 9.11 -19.71 0.64
CA GLU A 38 7.83 -20.33 1.02
C GLU A 38 6.66 -19.34 0.81
N SER A 39 6.80 -18.11 1.26
CA SER A 39 5.76 -17.09 1.07
C SER A 39 5.56 -16.73 -0.41
N LEU A 40 6.62 -16.74 -1.22
CA LEU A 40 6.50 -16.53 -2.67
C LEU A 40 5.77 -17.68 -3.36
N GLN A 41 6.03 -18.91 -2.93
CA GLN A 41 5.35 -20.09 -3.47
C GLN A 41 3.85 -20.07 -3.13
N ILE A 42 3.50 -19.82 -1.86
CA ILE A 42 2.09 -19.69 -1.45
C ILE A 42 1.37 -18.61 -2.25
N ARG A 43 2.00 -17.44 -2.45
CA ARG A 43 1.43 -16.36 -3.26
C ARG A 43 1.23 -16.77 -4.72
N ALA A 44 2.24 -17.43 -5.30
CA ALA A 44 2.17 -17.91 -6.68
C ALA A 44 1.10 -18.98 -6.87
N ASP A 45 0.91 -19.87 -5.91
CA ASP A 45 -0.03 -20.98 -6.03
C ASP A 45 -1.46 -20.57 -5.70
N GLU A 46 -1.65 -19.78 -4.66
CA GLU A 46 -2.96 -19.62 -4.03
C GLU A 46 -3.58 -18.21 -4.15
N PHE A 47 -2.79 -17.16 -4.45
CA PHE A 47 -3.36 -15.80 -4.52
C PHE A 47 -4.06 -15.56 -5.86
N ALA A 48 -5.20 -14.90 -5.80
CA ALA A 48 -5.78 -14.22 -6.97
C ALA A 48 -5.03 -12.91 -7.26
N ASN A 49 -5.36 -12.23 -8.36
CA ASN A 49 -4.74 -10.94 -8.68
C ASN A 49 -5.13 -9.83 -7.69
N LEU A 50 -6.26 -9.98 -7.03
CA LEU A 50 -6.77 -9.09 -5.99
C LEU A 50 -7.27 -9.95 -4.83
N GLU A 51 -6.82 -9.66 -3.62
CA GLU A 51 -7.04 -10.51 -2.46
C GLU A 51 -7.73 -9.75 -1.29
N ASP A 52 -8.34 -10.54 -0.41
CA ASP A 52 -8.71 -10.11 0.93
C ASP A 52 -7.52 -10.35 1.87
N ILE A 53 -7.05 -9.31 2.55
CA ILE A 53 -5.79 -9.38 3.30
C ILE A 53 -5.82 -10.43 4.42
N ALA A 54 -6.95 -10.60 5.14
CA ALA A 54 -6.99 -11.57 6.22
C ALA A 54 -7.06 -13.00 5.69
N THR A 55 -7.84 -13.23 4.63
CA THR A 55 -7.91 -14.54 3.98
C THR A 55 -6.55 -14.94 3.42
N SER A 56 -5.84 -14.01 2.79
CA SER A 56 -4.52 -14.25 2.23
C SER A 56 -3.48 -14.49 3.32
N HIS A 57 -3.48 -13.69 4.39
CA HIS A 57 -2.54 -13.85 5.48
C HIS A 57 -2.79 -15.10 6.34
N ALA A 58 -4.02 -15.61 6.36
CA ALA A 58 -4.31 -16.90 7.01
C ALA A 58 -3.65 -18.10 6.30
N LYS A 59 -3.18 -17.92 5.06
CA LYS A 59 -2.44 -18.94 4.31
C LYS A 59 -0.97 -19.09 4.76
N PHE A 60 -0.46 -18.09 5.49
CA PHE A 60 0.91 -18.10 6.02
C PHE A 60 0.90 -18.54 7.49
N GLU A 61 1.58 -19.64 7.82
CA GLU A 61 1.63 -20.18 9.20
C GLU A 61 2.19 -19.18 10.23
N SER A 62 3.09 -18.28 9.81
CA SER A 62 3.76 -17.32 10.68
C SER A 62 3.02 -15.98 10.85
N HIS A 63 1.93 -15.74 10.13
CA HIS A 63 1.25 -14.46 10.10
C HIS A 63 0.08 -14.42 11.08
N ASP A 64 0.28 -13.71 12.18
CA ASP A 64 -0.75 -13.48 13.20
C ASP A 64 -1.31 -12.05 13.05
N MET A 65 -2.49 -11.95 12.46
CA MET A 65 -3.19 -10.67 12.25
C MET A 65 -3.59 -9.97 13.55
N SER A 66 -3.57 -10.67 14.69
CA SER A 66 -3.82 -10.06 16.00
C SER A 66 -2.62 -9.25 16.52
N LYS A 67 -1.44 -9.43 15.92
CA LYS A 67 -0.27 -8.61 16.23
C LYS A 67 -0.29 -7.33 15.41
N SER A 68 -0.01 -6.22 16.07
CA SER A 68 0.06 -4.92 15.40
C SER A 68 1.22 -4.89 14.40
N ILE A 69 0.92 -4.70 13.13
CA ILE A 69 1.90 -4.48 12.06
C ILE A 69 2.04 -2.98 11.84
N SER A 70 3.26 -2.44 11.98
CA SER A 70 3.49 -0.99 12.02
C SER A 70 2.86 -0.22 10.88
N THR A 71 3.01 -0.67 9.64
CA THR A 71 2.44 -0.02 8.46
C THR A 71 0.91 -0.06 8.50
N TRP A 72 0.32 -1.20 8.80
CA TRP A 72 -1.13 -1.38 8.86
C TRP A 72 -1.75 -0.65 10.06
N ARG A 73 -1.01 -0.55 11.17
CA ARG A 73 -1.43 0.26 12.32
C ARG A 73 -1.62 1.72 11.94
N ILE A 74 -0.67 2.30 11.18
CA ILE A 74 -0.78 3.68 10.73
C ILE A 74 -1.95 3.84 9.73
N MET A 75 -2.12 2.92 8.77
CA MET A 75 -3.27 2.92 7.86
C MET A 75 -4.59 2.88 8.64
N SER A 76 -4.71 1.95 9.59
CA SER A 76 -5.90 1.80 10.44
C SER A 76 -6.18 3.06 11.28
N ALA A 77 -5.13 3.70 11.81
CA ALA A 77 -5.24 4.93 12.58
C ALA A 77 -5.72 6.10 11.70
N ILE A 78 -5.18 6.25 10.49
CA ILE A 78 -5.62 7.28 9.52
C ILE A 78 -7.11 7.10 9.19
N VAL A 79 -7.51 5.88 8.83
CA VAL A 79 -8.92 5.59 8.53
C VAL A 79 -9.80 5.85 9.73
N GLY A 80 -9.44 5.35 10.90
CA GLY A 80 -10.20 5.55 12.14
C GLY A 80 -10.36 7.04 12.46
N ARG A 81 -9.27 7.82 12.35
CA ARG A 81 -9.33 9.27 12.64
C ARG A 81 -10.19 10.04 11.66
N ILE A 82 -10.04 9.79 10.35
CA ILE A 82 -10.85 10.45 9.31
C ILE A 82 -12.32 10.06 9.42
N SER A 83 -12.60 8.82 9.81
CA SER A 83 -13.98 8.30 9.99
C SER A 83 -14.60 8.66 11.34
N GLY A 84 -13.92 9.42 12.20
CA GLY A 84 -14.43 9.87 13.49
C GLY A 84 -14.51 8.78 14.57
N THR A 85 -13.72 7.72 14.43
CA THR A 85 -13.66 6.64 15.43
C THR A 85 -13.05 7.17 16.72
N GLU A 86 -13.69 6.92 17.87
CA GLU A 86 -13.11 7.19 19.18
C GLU A 86 -11.89 6.30 19.43
N ASN A 87 -10.92 6.80 20.17
CA ASN A 87 -9.70 6.07 20.54
C ASN A 87 -8.92 5.50 19.32
N TRP A 88 -9.05 6.17 18.18
CA TRP A 88 -8.50 5.77 16.86
C TRP A 88 -7.00 5.45 16.88
N TRP A 89 -6.23 5.97 17.87
CA TRP A 89 -4.79 5.72 18.02
C TRP A 89 -4.47 4.53 18.92
N GLU A 90 -5.39 4.08 19.74
CA GLU A 90 -5.17 2.96 20.64
C GLU A 90 -4.85 1.68 19.88
N THR A 91 -3.90 0.90 20.41
CA THR A 91 -3.47 -0.36 19.77
C THR A 91 -4.65 -1.32 19.60
N ALA A 92 -5.52 -1.42 20.58
CA ALA A 92 -6.71 -2.28 20.49
C ALA A 92 -7.63 -1.87 19.34
N CYS A 93 -7.86 -0.57 19.15
CA CYS A 93 -8.70 -0.04 18.08
C CYS A 93 -8.07 -0.30 16.70
N THR A 94 -6.80 0.06 16.53
CA THR A 94 -6.08 -0.12 15.27
C THR A 94 -5.89 -1.59 14.90
N THR A 95 -5.63 -2.47 15.87
CA THR A 95 -5.51 -3.92 15.64
C THR A 95 -6.88 -4.53 15.30
N ASN A 96 -7.95 -4.09 15.95
CA ASN A 96 -9.30 -4.53 15.61
C ASN A 96 -9.66 -4.15 14.16
N TYR A 97 -9.33 -2.92 13.72
CA TYR A 97 -9.54 -2.49 12.34
C TYR A 97 -8.69 -3.32 11.36
N GLN A 98 -7.41 -3.52 11.67
CA GLN A 98 -6.49 -4.38 10.91
C GLN A 98 -7.06 -5.79 10.69
N MET A 99 -7.55 -6.41 11.76
CA MET A 99 -8.09 -7.76 11.72
C MET A 99 -9.40 -7.89 10.95
N ASN A 100 -10.27 -6.89 11.00
CA ASN A 100 -11.65 -7.03 10.59
C ASN A 100 -12.03 -6.22 9.35
N ARG A 101 -11.29 -5.14 9.01
CA ARG A 101 -11.70 -4.19 7.99
C ARG A 101 -10.62 -3.82 6.98
N LEU A 102 -9.36 -3.71 7.41
CA LEU A 102 -8.26 -3.30 6.53
C LEU A 102 -8.08 -4.30 5.38
N GLY A 103 -8.05 -3.80 4.15
CA GLY A 103 -7.81 -4.62 2.96
C GLY A 103 -8.86 -5.70 2.69
N ARG A 104 -10.12 -5.49 3.10
CA ARG A 104 -11.23 -6.40 2.78
C ARG A 104 -11.84 -6.08 1.41
N LEU A 105 -12.16 -7.09 0.63
CA LEU A 105 -12.73 -6.93 -0.71
C LEU A 105 -14.04 -6.12 -0.75
N ASN A 106 -14.81 -6.13 0.34
CA ASN A 106 -16.11 -5.47 0.45
C ASN A 106 -16.13 -4.30 1.45
N ASP A 107 -14.95 -3.80 1.86
CA ASP A 107 -14.85 -2.67 2.79
C ASP A 107 -14.27 -1.42 2.09
N GLU A 108 -13.80 -0.46 2.85
CA GLU A 108 -13.47 0.89 2.39
C GLU A 108 -12.00 1.12 2.03
N THR A 109 -11.14 0.10 2.14
CA THR A 109 -9.69 0.27 1.91
C THR A 109 -9.18 -0.57 0.75
N TYR A 110 -8.25 0.01 -0.01
CA TYR A 110 -7.45 -0.66 -1.02
C TYR A 110 -5.95 -0.43 -0.75
N LEU A 111 -5.20 -1.52 -0.64
CA LEU A 111 -3.75 -1.52 -0.42
C LEU A 111 -3.07 -2.05 -1.67
N THR A 112 -2.23 -1.25 -2.30
CA THR A 112 -1.54 -1.62 -3.52
C THR A 112 -0.09 -1.11 -3.52
N GLU A 113 0.72 -1.72 -4.36
CA GLU A 113 2.14 -1.37 -4.48
C GLU A 113 2.47 -1.05 -5.95
N ILE A 114 3.43 -0.15 -6.16
CA ILE A 114 3.89 0.20 -7.51
C ILE A 114 4.58 -1.00 -8.17
N LEU A 115 5.35 -1.77 -7.38
CA LEU A 115 6.06 -2.94 -7.84
C LEU A 115 5.52 -4.20 -7.16
N PRO A 116 4.99 -5.15 -7.92
CA PRO A 116 4.23 -6.27 -7.36
C PRO A 116 5.09 -7.41 -6.77
N LEU A 117 6.39 -7.47 -7.05
CA LEU A 117 7.23 -8.56 -6.52
C LEU A 117 7.68 -8.26 -5.08
N PRO A 118 7.24 -9.03 -4.09
CA PRO A 118 7.60 -8.81 -2.70
C PRO A 118 9.08 -9.16 -2.42
N LYS A 119 9.69 -8.42 -1.47
CA LYS A 119 11.07 -8.65 -1.03
C LYS A 119 11.18 -8.60 0.48
N ARG A 120 12.07 -9.42 1.09
CA ARG A 120 12.33 -9.37 2.52
C ARG A 120 13.04 -8.08 2.95
N SER A 121 13.90 -7.55 2.07
CA SER A 121 14.65 -6.31 2.30
C SER A 121 15.09 -5.69 0.98
N LEU A 122 15.57 -4.45 1.03
CA LEU A 122 16.11 -3.75 -0.15
C LEU A 122 17.32 -4.45 -0.78
N SER A 123 18.09 -5.20 0.00
CA SER A 123 19.27 -5.95 -0.47
C SER A 123 18.95 -7.37 -0.93
N ASP A 124 17.74 -7.85 -0.68
CA ASP A 124 17.32 -9.19 -1.09
C ASP A 124 16.82 -9.18 -2.54
N TRP A 125 17.29 -10.14 -3.34
CA TRP A 125 16.87 -10.24 -4.73
C TRP A 125 16.67 -11.70 -5.16
N PRO A 126 15.50 -12.29 -4.87
CA PRO A 126 15.22 -13.70 -5.20
C PRO A 126 14.87 -13.94 -6.68
N TYR A 127 14.80 -12.89 -7.49
CA TYR A 127 14.33 -12.95 -8.88
C TYR A 127 15.45 -12.88 -9.91
N GLY A 128 16.71 -13.21 -9.52
CA GLY A 128 17.89 -13.11 -10.38
C GLY A 128 17.85 -13.93 -11.67
N ASN A 129 17.05 -15.01 -11.69
CA ASN A 129 16.83 -15.84 -12.89
C ASN A 129 15.88 -15.20 -13.92
N PHE A 130 15.17 -14.12 -13.55
CA PHE A 130 14.17 -13.45 -14.38
C PHE A 130 14.55 -12.00 -14.72
N PHE A 131 15.26 -11.35 -13.83
CA PHE A 131 15.71 -9.97 -13.98
C PHE A 131 17.15 -9.87 -13.46
N ASP A 132 18.06 -9.35 -14.28
CA ASP A 132 19.49 -9.25 -13.96
C ASP A 132 19.77 -8.46 -12.66
N SER A 133 18.87 -7.55 -12.29
CA SER A 133 19.02 -6.73 -11.11
C SER A 133 17.69 -6.09 -10.70
N PRO A 134 17.55 -5.59 -9.46
CA PRO A 134 16.41 -4.75 -9.06
C PRO A 134 16.18 -3.55 -9.97
N LYS A 135 17.26 -2.98 -10.54
CA LYS A 135 17.14 -1.86 -11.49
C LYS A 135 16.52 -2.33 -12.81
N SER A 136 16.98 -3.43 -13.36
CA SER A 136 16.44 -4.03 -14.59
C SER A 136 14.97 -4.39 -14.43
N TYR A 137 14.59 -4.98 -13.28
CA TYR A 137 13.20 -5.23 -12.94
C TYR A 137 12.36 -3.96 -12.94
N PHE A 138 12.84 -2.92 -12.23
CA PHE A 138 12.14 -1.65 -12.18
C PHE A 138 11.93 -1.07 -13.59
N GLU A 139 12.98 -1.01 -14.40
CA GLU A 139 12.92 -0.44 -15.75
C GLU A 139 11.95 -1.19 -16.68
N GLN A 140 11.84 -2.52 -16.53
CA GLN A 140 10.95 -3.37 -17.33
C GLN A 140 9.50 -3.33 -16.86
N ILE A 141 9.26 -3.31 -15.55
CA ILE A 141 7.92 -3.52 -14.99
C ILE A 141 7.21 -2.20 -14.67
N PHE A 142 7.94 -1.18 -14.21
CA PHE A 142 7.33 0.09 -13.79
C PHE A 142 6.43 0.76 -14.83
N PRO A 143 6.76 0.84 -16.15
CA PRO A 143 5.88 1.45 -17.12
C PRO A 143 4.51 0.78 -17.24
N ALA A 144 4.47 -0.56 -17.19
CA ALA A 144 3.23 -1.32 -17.26
C ALA A 144 2.41 -1.16 -15.98
N GLN A 145 3.06 -1.19 -14.82
CA GLN A 145 2.41 -0.98 -13.51
C GLN A 145 1.85 0.44 -13.37
N LEU A 146 2.60 1.44 -13.84
CA LEU A 146 2.13 2.82 -13.91
C LEU A 146 0.81 2.92 -14.70
N ALA A 147 0.78 2.32 -15.89
CA ALA A 147 -0.41 2.30 -16.74
C ALA A 147 -1.57 1.54 -16.06
N SER A 148 -1.28 0.41 -15.42
CA SER A 148 -2.27 -0.40 -14.69
C SER A 148 -2.90 0.38 -13.54
N LEU A 149 -2.12 1.05 -12.69
CA LEU A 149 -2.63 1.83 -11.56
C LEU A 149 -3.46 3.04 -12.00
N ARG A 150 -3.04 3.71 -13.09
CA ARG A 150 -3.83 4.79 -13.70
C ARG A 150 -5.18 4.30 -14.21
N LEU A 151 -5.17 3.17 -14.90
CA LEU A 151 -6.38 2.56 -15.44
C LEU A 151 -7.31 2.14 -14.29
N GLU A 152 -6.78 1.51 -13.26
CA GLU A 152 -7.54 1.11 -12.08
C GLU A 152 -8.18 2.30 -11.37
N TYR A 153 -7.42 3.40 -11.18
CA TYR A 153 -7.98 4.63 -10.67
C TYR A 153 -9.07 5.20 -11.59
N SER A 154 -8.84 5.21 -12.92
CA SER A 154 -9.79 5.77 -13.87
C SER A 154 -11.08 4.95 -14.00
N GLU A 155 -11.00 3.62 -13.88
CA GLU A 155 -12.12 2.68 -14.04
C GLU A 155 -12.82 2.32 -12.73
N SER A 156 -12.29 2.74 -11.57
CA SER A 156 -12.94 2.47 -10.29
C SER A 156 -14.38 3.02 -10.29
N LYS A 157 -15.34 2.20 -9.90
CA LYS A 157 -16.79 2.53 -9.88
C LYS A 157 -17.09 3.73 -9.00
N SER A 158 -16.37 3.84 -7.91
CA SER A 158 -16.35 5.00 -7.02
C SER A 158 -14.91 5.46 -6.89
N LYS A 159 -14.65 6.75 -7.11
CA LYS A 159 -13.31 7.30 -6.88
C LYS A 159 -13.01 7.29 -5.38
N PRO A 160 -11.77 6.93 -4.98
CA PRO A 160 -11.39 7.08 -3.59
C PRO A 160 -11.49 8.55 -3.16
N GLU A 161 -11.94 8.80 -1.95
CA GLU A 161 -11.88 10.14 -1.38
C GLU A 161 -10.44 10.51 -1.02
N PHE A 162 -9.64 9.52 -0.60
CA PHE A 162 -8.27 9.71 -0.13
C PHE A 162 -7.32 8.70 -0.74
N VAL A 163 -6.21 9.20 -1.30
CA VAL A 163 -5.10 8.38 -1.79
C VAL A 163 -3.84 8.76 -1.01
N PHE A 164 -3.35 7.85 -0.18
CA PHE A 164 -2.11 7.99 0.58
C PHE A 164 -0.99 7.21 -0.08
N CYS A 165 -0.01 7.91 -0.63
CA CYS A 165 1.22 7.33 -1.17
C CYS A 165 2.32 7.44 -0.12
N TYR A 166 2.91 6.33 0.29
CA TYR A 166 3.89 6.34 1.38
C TYR A 166 5.30 5.92 0.93
N GLY A 167 6.32 6.58 1.51
CA GLY A 167 7.72 6.39 1.16
C GLY A 167 8.32 7.59 0.42
N LYS A 168 8.90 8.54 1.15
CA LYS A 168 9.43 9.82 0.60
C LYS A 168 10.38 9.64 -0.58
N LYS A 169 11.22 8.59 -0.54
CA LYS A 169 12.16 8.25 -1.63
C LYS A 169 11.44 8.02 -2.97
N TYR A 170 10.17 7.61 -2.92
CA TYR A 170 9.39 7.19 -4.09
C TYR A 170 8.40 8.24 -4.57
N TRP A 171 8.34 9.41 -3.97
CA TRP A 171 7.49 10.52 -4.41
C TRP A 171 7.59 10.85 -5.91
N PRO A 172 8.78 10.83 -6.56
CA PRO A 172 8.85 11.05 -7.99
C PRO A 172 8.08 10.02 -8.83
N PHE A 173 7.96 8.81 -8.34
CA PHE A 173 7.21 7.73 -9.01
C PHE A 173 5.71 7.84 -8.76
N HIS A 174 5.31 8.13 -7.52
CA HIS A 174 3.91 8.42 -7.18
C HIS A 174 3.36 9.61 -8.00
N LYS A 175 4.14 10.69 -8.14
CA LYS A 175 3.77 11.81 -9.01
C LYS A 175 3.56 11.41 -10.48
N LYS A 176 4.33 10.44 -10.97
CA LYS A 176 4.12 9.91 -12.33
C LYS A 176 2.82 9.12 -12.46
N ILE A 177 2.35 8.43 -11.40
CA ILE A 177 1.06 7.74 -11.43
C ILE A 177 -0.08 8.77 -11.55
N PHE A 178 -0.02 9.82 -10.75
CA PHE A 178 -1.02 10.87 -10.67
C PHE A 178 -0.53 12.18 -11.32
N GLU A 179 -0.07 12.09 -12.58
CA GLU A 179 0.59 13.20 -13.30
C GLU A 179 -0.29 14.42 -13.55
N SER A 180 -1.60 14.27 -13.52
CA SER A 180 -2.56 15.38 -13.63
C SER A 180 -2.78 16.14 -12.33
N ILE A 181 -2.12 15.74 -11.25
CA ILE A 181 -2.27 16.36 -9.92
C ILE A 181 -1.08 17.29 -9.68
N ASP A 182 -1.38 18.54 -9.42
CA ASP A 182 -0.40 19.52 -8.94
C ASP A 182 -0.19 19.33 -7.44
N PHE A 183 1.05 18.98 -7.07
CA PHE A 183 1.41 18.67 -5.69
C PHE A 183 2.11 19.86 -5.03
N GLU A 184 1.59 20.31 -3.90
CA GLU A 184 2.12 21.34 -3.02
C GLU A 184 2.68 20.76 -1.73
N SER A 185 3.66 21.44 -1.13
CA SER A 185 4.20 21.07 0.18
C SER A 185 3.30 21.54 1.30
N ALA A 186 3.18 20.72 2.35
CA ALA A 186 2.44 21.06 3.56
C ALA A 186 3.02 20.37 4.80
N LEU A 187 2.56 20.79 5.99
CA LEU A 187 2.97 20.26 7.29
C LEU A 187 4.50 20.27 7.47
N ASP A 188 5.13 21.45 7.28
CA ASP A 188 6.57 21.66 7.40
C ASP A 188 7.37 20.75 6.45
N ASP A 189 6.98 20.67 5.18
CA ASP A 189 7.58 19.85 4.12
C ASP A 189 7.59 18.33 4.40
N ARG A 190 6.73 17.88 5.31
CA ARG A 190 6.62 16.47 5.66
C ARG A 190 5.72 15.68 4.71
N ILE A 191 4.84 16.38 3.98
CA ILE A 191 3.97 15.81 2.98
C ILE A 191 3.99 16.65 1.69
N LEU A 192 3.61 16.01 0.58
CA LEU A 192 3.07 16.71 -0.57
C LEU A 192 1.61 16.34 -0.68
N TRP A 193 0.78 17.27 -1.08
CA TRP A 193 -0.64 17.03 -1.28
C TRP A 193 -1.13 17.71 -2.55
N GLY A 194 -2.21 17.20 -3.09
CA GLY A 194 -2.92 17.78 -4.21
C GLY A 194 -4.29 17.16 -4.32
N GLN A 195 -5.16 17.71 -5.13
CA GLN A 195 -6.53 17.22 -5.27
C GLN A 195 -7.04 17.35 -6.69
N ASN A 196 -8.03 16.53 -7.02
CA ASN A 196 -8.95 16.77 -8.12
C ASN A 196 -10.38 16.88 -7.56
N HIS A 197 -11.38 16.88 -8.42
CA HIS A 197 -12.79 17.11 -8.01
C HIS A 197 -13.32 16.16 -6.92
N SER A 198 -12.75 14.99 -6.75
CA SER A 198 -13.30 13.94 -5.90
C SER A 198 -12.29 13.25 -4.98
N THR A 199 -11.01 13.49 -5.17
CA THR A 199 -9.94 12.76 -4.47
C THR A 199 -8.88 13.70 -3.94
N ILE A 200 -8.47 13.51 -2.69
CA ILE A 200 -7.31 14.15 -2.08
C ILE A 200 -6.15 13.16 -2.12
N PHE A 201 -5.03 13.59 -2.70
CA PHE A 201 -3.80 12.82 -2.81
C PHE A 201 -2.79 13.34 -1.81
N VAL A 202 -2.15 12.43 -1.08
CA VAL A 202 -1.15 12.76 -0.07
C VAL A 202 0.08 11.86 -0.25
N LEU A 203 1.24 12.45 -0.44
CA LEU A 203 2.52 11.77 -0.47
C LEU A 203 3.21 11.97 0.88
N THR A 204 3.55 10.87 1.56
CA THR A 204 4.10 10.90 2.92
C THR A 204 5.44 10.18 3.02
N ASN A 205 6.07 10.24 4.19
CA ASN A 205 7.13 9.32 4.57
C ASN A 205 6.58 7.89 4.64
N PHE A 206 7.47 6.92 4.79
CA PHE A 206 7.08 5.52 5.00
C PHE A 206 6.26 5.38 6.30
N PHE A 207 5.22 4.57 6.28
CA PHE A 207 4.38 4.26 7.44
C PHE A 207 5.10 3.31 8.40
N GLY A 208 6.07 3.81 9.14
CA GLY A 208 6.82 3.05 10.13
C GLY A 208 6.76 3.74 11.49
N TYR A 209 6.87 2.97 12.55
CA TYR A 209 6.86 3.48 13.91
C TYR A 209 8.24 4.05 14.27
N GLY A 210 8.27 5.21 14.90
CA GLY A 210 9.48 5.81 15.48
C GLY A 210 10.32 6.66 14.52
N TRP A 211 11.09 6.04 13.65
CA TRP A 211 12.06 6.74 12.79
C TRP A 211 11.45 7.63 11.70
N THR A 212 10.23 7.37 11.29
CA THR A 212 9.56 8.08 10.20
C THR A 212 8.74 9.29 10.66
N GLY A 213 8.65 9.48 11.99
CA GLY A 213 7.88 10.55 12.60
C GLY A 213 6.36 10.39 12.54
N PHE A 214 5.86 9.17 12.28
CA PHE A 214 4.43 8.84 12.36
C PHE A 214 4.03 8.48 13.80
N GLY A 215 4.09 9.45 14.70
CA GLY A 215 3.44 9.36 16.01
C GLY A 215 2.01 9.91 15.97
N GLU A 216 1.27 9.73 17.04
CA GLU A 216 -0.12 10.18 17.21
C GLU A 216 -0.33 11.63 16.77
N ASN A 217 0.48 12.56 17.31
CA ASN A 217 0.38 13.99 17.00
C ASN A 217 0.54 14.30 15.52
N PHE A 218 1.36 13.52 14.79
CA PHE A 218 1.52 13.77 13.36
C PHE A 218 0.34 13.20 12.57
N VAL A 219 -0.13 12.01 12.90
CA VAL A 219 -1.32 11.42 12.26
C VAL A 219 -2.55 12.30 12.52
N GLU A 220 -2.70 12.84 13.73
CA GLU A 220 -3.76 13.81 14.04
C GLU A 220 -3.69 15.03 13.13
N LYS A 221 -2.51 15.70 13.04
CA LYS A 221 -2.31 16.88 12.18
C LYS A 221 -2.56 16.54 10.70
N LEU A 222 -2.09 15.39 10.23
CA LEU A 222 -2.30 14.92 8.87
C LEU A 222 -3.79 14.74 8.56
N CYS A 223 -4.52 14.07 9.43
CA CYS A 223 -5.95 13.83 9.25
C CYS A 223 -6.77 15.13 9.34
N GLN A 224 -6.45 16.03 10.27
CA GLN A 224 -7.08 17.36 10.35
C GLN A 224 -6.83 18.16 9.08
N PHE A 225 -5.58 18.16 8.58
CA PHE A 225 -5.23 18.83 7.33
C PHE A 225 -6.05 18.27 6.16
N VAL A 226 -6.10 16.96 6.00
CA VAL A 226 -6.83 16.29 4.90
C VAL A 226 -8.32 16.59 4.99
N LEU A 227 -8.92 16.49 6.17
CA LEU A 227 -10.35 16.81 6.39
C LEU A 227 -10.67 18.30 6.13
N SER A 228 -9.72 19.21 6.28
CA SER A 228 -9.91 20.63 5.95
C SER A 228 -9.95 20.90 4.44
N LYS A 229 -9.60 19.91 3.61
CA LYS A 229 -9.54 19.98 2.14
C LYS A 229 -10.66 19.19 1.46
N SER A 230 -11.35 18.33 2.22
CA SER A 230 -12.48 17.50 1.73
C SER A 230 -13.79 18.27 1.65
#